data_1cb8d16a9e1a793fede9dbd6ecd89849
#
_entry.id   1cb8d16a9e1a793fede9dbd6ecd89849
#
_cell.length_a   1.000
_cell.length_b   1.000
_cell.length_c   1.000
_cell.angle_alpha   90.00
_cell.angle_beta   90.00
_cell.angle_gamma   90.00
#
_symmetry.space_group_name_H-M   'P 1'
#
loop_
_entity.id
_entity.type
_entity.pdbx_description
1 polymer ?
#
loop_
_entity_poly.entity_id
_entity_poly.type
_entity_poly.pdbx_seq_one_letter_code
_entity_poly.pdbx_strand_id
1 'polypeptide(L)'
;MIDLRSLANPGRPLQVLCLGAHSDDIEIGCGGTLLSLIEAGTPMHIEWCVLSGNEERRVEAEASARDFLRGTENPGIRLAMFEDSYFPAQMREIKAWLIEQRSRQTPDIVFTHRQGDAHQDHRTLNELTWNLFRDQLILEYEIPK
;
A
#
# COMPACT_ATOMS: atom_id res chain seq x y z
N MET A 1 9.09 22.32 1.84
CA MET A 1 8.08 21.23 2.02
C MET A 1 7.88 20.56 0.68
N ILE A 2 7.96 19.24 0.61
CA ILE A 2 7.66 18.50 -0.63
C ILE A 2 6.14 18.42 -0.74
N ASP A 3 5.58 18.93 -1.83
CA ASP A 3 4.16 18.76 -2.14
C ASP A 3 4.02 17.56 -3.11
N LEU A 4 3.46 16.47 -2.63
CA LEU A 4 3.27 15.25 -3.43
C LEU A 4 2.40 15.50 -4.67
N ARG A 5 1.50 16.50 -4.64
CA ARG A 5 0.68 16.88 -5.80
C ARG A 5 1.52 17.39 -6.96
N SER A 6 2.70 17.94 -6.68
CA SER A 6 3.63 18.44 -7.70
C SER A 6 4.27 17.31 -8.53
N LEU A 7 4.17 16.07 -8.08
CA LEU A 7 4.64 14.89 -8.82
C LEU A 7 3.64 14.42 -9.88
N ALA A 8 2.36 14.81 -9.75
CA ALA A 8 1.34 14.52 -10.73
C ALA A 8 1.32 15.58 -11.85
N ASN A 9 0.95 15.17 -13.05
CA ASN A 9 0.65 16.09 -14.14
C ASN A 9 -0.59 15.60 -14.93
N PRO A 10 -1.31 16.50 -15.65
CA PRO A 10 -2.55 16.13 -16.35
C PRO A 10 -2.39 15.02 -17.40
N GLY A 11 -1.20 14.89 -17.97
CA GLY A 11 -0.91 13.88 -19.00
C GLY A 11 -0.42 12.54 -18.44
N ARG A 12 -0.10 12.50 -17.14
CA ARG A 12 0.41 11.31 -16.47
C ARG A 12 -0.03 11.30 -15.00
N PRO A 13 -1.14 10.62 -14.68
CA PRO A 13 -1.57 10.45 -13.29
C PRO A 13 -0.49 9.82 -12.42
N LEU A 14 -0.38 10.26 -11.19
CA LEU A 14 0.54 9.72 -10.21
C LEU A 14 0.20 8.25 -9.90
N GLN A 15 1.17 7.37 -10.01
CA GLN A 15 1.00 5.95 -9.72
C GLN A 15 1.36 5.68 -8.26
N VAL A 16 0.39 5.34 -7.44
CA VAL A 16 0.54 5.15 -5.98
C VAL A 16 0.30 3.70 -5.62
N LEU A 17 1.25 3.08 -4.93
CA LEU A 17 1.11 1.75 -4.37
C LEU A 17 1.06 1.85 -2.85
N CYS A 18 0.00 1.34 -2.24
CA CYS A 18 -0.15 1.27 -0.79
C CYS A 18 -0.06 -0.20 -0.35
N LEU A 19 0.85 -0.48 0.57
CA LEU A 19 1.12 -1.83 1.07
C LEU A 19 0.80 -1.89 2.57
N GLY A 20 -0.16 -2.73 2.96
CA GLY A 20 -0.48 -3.06 4.34
C GLY A 20 -0.28 -4.55 4.61
N ALA A 21 0.29 -4.89 5.75
CA ALA A 21 0.40 -6.28 6.18
C ALA A 21 -0.98 -6.84 6.58
N HIS A 22 -1.78 -6.02 7.25
CA HIS A 22 -3.10 -6.37 7.78
C HIS A 22 -4.19 -5.41 7.29
N SER A 23 -5.44 -5.74 7.56
CA SER A 23 -6.62 -5.15 6.93
C SER A 23 -6.92 -3.68 7.27
N ASP A 24 -6.29 -3.12 8.31
CA ASP A 24 -6.49 -1.76 8.80
C ASP A 24 -5.24 -0.87 8.70
N ASP A 25 -4.11 -1.43 8.30
CA ASP A 25 -2.82 -0.75 8.31
C ASP A 25 -2.76 0.48 7.40
N ILE A 26 -3.30 0.39 6.19
CA ILE A 26 -3.26 1.48 5.21
C ILE A 26 -4.16 2.62 5.66
N GLU A 27 -5.37 2.28 6.14
CA GLU A 27 -6.33 3.23 6.68
C GLU A 27 -5.73 4.06 7.80
N ILE A 28 -5.11 3.39 8.78
CA ILE A 28 -4.51 4.02 9.95
C ILE A 28 -3.23 4.77 9.58
N GLY A 29 -2.35 4.13 8.79
CA GLY A 29 -1.02 4.62 8.51
C GLY A 29 -0.94 5.77 7.52
N CYS A 30 -1.64 5.67 6.40
CA CYS A 30 -1.59 6.68 5.33
C CYS A 30 -2.94 7.09 4.74
N GLY A 31 -4.06 6.56 5.26
CA GLY A 31 -5.40 6.86 4.74
C GLY A 31 -5.73 8.36 4.73
N GLY A 32 -5.37 9.10 5.77
CA GLY A 32 -5.56 10.55 5.83
C GLY A 32 -4.79 11.30 4.72
N THR A 33 -3.57 10.85 4.40
CA THR A 33 -2.78 11.41 3.29
C THR A 33 -3.46 11.16 1.95
N LEU A 34 -3.96 9.94 1.71
CA LEU A 34 -4.66 9.58 0.49
C LEU A 34 -5.94 10.39 0.33
N LEU A 35 -6.76 10.50 1.39
CA LEU A 35 -7.98 11.32 1.36
C LEU A 35 -7.69 12.79 1.03
N SER A 36 -6.63 13.37 1.61
CA SER A 36 -6.22 14.74 1.30
C SER A 36 -5.81 14.93 -0.17
N LEU A 37 -5.13 13.95 -0.75
CA LEU A 37 -4.75 13.98 -2.17
C LEU A 37 -5.96 13.84 -3.09
N ILE A 38 -6.91 12.96 -2.74
CA ILE A 38 -8.17 12.76 -3.46
C ILE A 38 -9.01 14.03 -3.42
N GLU A 39 -9.20 14.62 -2.22
CA GLU A 39 -9.97 15.85 -2.03
C GLU A 39 -9.37 17.04 -2.78
N ALA A 40 -8.04 17.09 -2.88
CA ALA A 40 -7.34 18.09 -3.68
C ALA A 40 -7.46 17.89 -5.20
N GLY A 41 -8.15 16.84 -5.65
CA GLY A 41 -8.30 16.52 -7.08
C GLY A 41 -7.00 16.11 -7.76
N THR A 42 -6.04 15.54 -7.03
CA THR A 42 -4.76 15.11 -7.59
C THR A 42 -4.98 13.98 -8.59
N PRO A 43 -4.56 14.11 -9.85
CA PRO A 43 -4.66 13.01 -10.82
C PRO A 43 -3.79 11.85 -10.37
N MET A 44 -4.40 10.73 -9.96
CA MET A 44 -3.66 9.56 -9.49
C MET A 44 -4.43 8.26 -9.71
N HIS A 45 -3.66 7.19 -9.83
CA HIS A 45 -4.15 5.82 -9.78
C HIS A 45 -3.57 5.14 -8.55
N ILE A 46 -4.42 4.52 -7.74
CA ILE A 46 -4.03 3.91 -6.47
C ILE A 46 -4.21 2.40 -6.56
N GLU A 47 -3.14 1.65 -6.29
CA GLU A 47 -3.17 0.23 -5.99
C GLU A 47 -3.11 0.04 -4.47
N TRP A 48 -4.17 -0.51 -3.91
CA TRP A 48 -4.34 -0.78 -2.47
C TRP A 48 -4.14 -2.27 -2.23
N CYS A 49 -3.04 -2.63 -1.56
CA CYS A 49 -2.61 -4.01 -1.38
C CYS A 49 -2.57 -4.39 0.09
N VAL A 50 -3.43 -5.32 0.52
CA VAL A 50 -3.41 -5.93 1.85
C VAL A 50 -2.96 -7.37 1.74
N LEU A 51 -1.96 -7.77 2.55
CA LEU A 51 -1.26 -9.03 2.34
C LEU A 51 -1.81 -10.19 3.17
N SER A 52 -2.38 -9.94 4.35
CA SER A 52 -2.95 -11.00 5.18
C SER A 52 -4.44 -10.84 5.41
N GLY A 53 -5.09 -11.94 5.73
CA GLY A 53 -6.49 -11.96 6.10
C GLY A 53 -7.07 -13.37 5.96
N ASN A 54 -8.26 -13.53 6.50
CA ASN A 54 -9.13 -14.66 6.21
C ASN A 54 -10.28 -14.19 5.31
N GLU A 55 -11.13 -15.09 4.87
CA GLU A 55 -12.22 -14.76 3.94
C GLU A 55 -13.19 -13.69 4.49
N GLU A 56 -13.48 -13.71 5.80
CA GLU A 56 -14.34 -12.72 6.45
C GLU A 56 -13.69 -11.33 6.46
N ARG A 57 -12.43 -11.25 6.93
CA ARG A 57 -11.65 -10.00 6.95
C ARG A 57 -11.39 -9.45 5.53
N ARG A 58 -11.31 -10.33 4.53
CA ARG A 58 -11.14 -9.91 3.15
C ARG A 58 -12.33 -9.09 2.66
N VAL A 59 -13.55 -9.49 2.97
CA VAL A 59 -14.76 -8.75 2.59
C VAL A 59 -14.78 -7.36 3.25
N GLU A 60 -14.44 -7.29 4.54
CA GLU A 60 -14.36 -6.02 5.28
C GLU A 60 -13.27 -5.11 4.73
N ALA A 61 -12.06 -5.65 4.49
CA ALA A 61 -10.94 -4.91 3.93
C ALA A 61 -11.25 -4.36 2.53
N GLU A 62 -11.93 -5.15 1.69
CA GLU A 62 -12.33 -4.69 0.37
C GLU A 62 -13.37 -3.56 0.45
N ALA A 63 -14.35 -3.66 1.35
CA ALA A 63 -15.35 -2.62 1.57
C ALA A 63 -14.72 -1.34 2.08
N SER A 64 -13.82 -1.43 3.06
CA SER A 64 -13.07 -0.29 3.60
C SER A 64 -12.23 0.40 2.52
N ALA A 65 -11.44 -0.36 1.76
CA ALA A 65 -10.64 0.18 0.67
C ALA A 65 -11.50 0.92 -0.38
N ARG A 66 -12.64 0.37 -0.75
CA ARG A 66 -13.59 1.02 -1.67
C ARG A 66 -14.11 2.34 -1.13
N ASP A 67 -14.39 2.40 0.17
CA ASP A 67 -14.87 3.62 0.81
C ASP A 67 -13.78 4.71 0.84
N PHE A 68 -12.54 4.36 1.20
CA PHE A 68 -11.40 5.28 1.17
C PHE A 68 -11.08 5.80 -0.23
N LEU A 69 -11.25 4.96 -1.23
CA LEU A 69 -10.91 5.27 -2.62
C LEU A 69 -12.07 5.87 -3.42
N ARG A 70 -13.16 6.28 -2.77
CA ARG A 70 -14.26 7.02 -3.41
C ARG A 70 -13.72 8.29 -4.06
N GLY A 71 -14.06 8.48 -5.32
CA GLY A 71 -13.62 9.65 -6.09
C GLY A 71 -12.32 9.44 -6.87
N THR A 72 -11.67 8.27 -6.73
CA THR A 72 -10.57 7.88 -7.62
C THR A 72 -11.11 7.11 -8.84
N GLU A 73 -10.43 7.28 -9.97
CA GLU A 73 -10.75 6.52 -11.18
C GLU A 73 -10.09 5.13 -11.14
N ASN A 74 -10.90 4.07 -11.23
CA ASN A 74 -10.45 2.68 -11.37
C ASN A 74 -9.36 2.25 -10.37
N PRO A 75 -9.58 2.38 -9.05
CA PRO A 75 -8.59 1.94 -8.07
C PRO A 75 -8.37 0.43 -8.14
N GLY A 76 -7.13 0.00 -8.03
CA GLY A 76 -6.78 -1.40 -7.88
C GLY A 76 -6.86 -1.82 -6.41
N ILE A 77 -7.66 -2.84 -6.07
CA ILE A 77 -7.70 -3.43 -4.73
C ILE A 77 -7.22 -4.86 -4.85
N ARG A 78 -6.15 -5.19 -4.12
CA ARG A 78 -5.51 -6.50 -4.12
C ARG A 78 -5.42 -7.02 -2.70
N LEU A 79 -6.00 -8.18 -2.48
CA LEU A 79 -6.02 -8.81 -1.17
C LEU A 79 -5.38 -10.20 -1.31
N ALA A 80 -4.22 -10.37 -0.68
CA ALA A 80 -3.57 -11.66 -0.54
C ALA A 80 -4.07 -12.39 0.71
N MET A 81 -3.69 -13.65 0.87
CA MET A 81 -4.16 -14.52 1.96
C MET A 81 -2.96 -15.14 2.69
N PHE A 82 -1.89 -14.35 2.88
CA PHE A 82 -0.75 -14.81 3.68
C PHE A 82 -1.15 -14.94 5.15
N GLU A 83 -0.52 -15.86 5.84
CA GLU A 83 -0.81 -16.15 7.24
C GLU A 83 -0.31 -14.98 8.11
N ASP A 84 -1.25 -14.34 8.82
CA ASP A 84 -0.99 -13.30 9.80
C ASP A 84 0.01 -13.79 10.87
N SER A 85 0.91 -12.91 11.29
CA SER A 85 1.98 -13.18 12.26
C SER A 85 3.09 -14.14 11.79
N TYR A 86 3.07 -14.58 10.54
CA TYR A 86 4.05 -15.52 10.00
C TYR A 86 4.75 -15.06 8.71
N PHE A 87 4.74 -13.77 8.39
CA PHE A 87 5.41 -13.26 7.18
C PHE A 87 6.90 -13.61 7.07
N PRO A 88 7.69 -13.64 8.16
CA PRO A 88 9.08 -14.09 8.07
C PRO A 88 9.24 -15.50 7.50
N ALA A 89 8.29 -16.40 7.79
CA ALA A 89 8.29 -17.76 7.26
C ALA A 89 7.79 -17.85 5.80
N GLN A 90 7.08 -16.83 5.32
CA GLN A 90 6.47 -16.76 3.98
C GLN A 90 7.17 -15.71 3.07
N MET A 91 8.36 -15.26 3.45
CA MET A 91 9.05 -14.16 2.78
C MET A 91 9.25 -14.38 1.27
N ARG A 92 9.49 -15.61 0.86
CA ARG A 92 9.67 -15.98 -0.55
C ARG A 92 8.38 -15.79 -1.35
N GLU A 93 7.28 -16.28 -0.82
CA GLU A 93 5.96 -16.24 -1.44
C GLU A 93 5.44 -14.80 -1.50
N ILE A 94 5.62 -14.05 -0.41
CA ILE A 94 5.28 -12.62 -0.35
C ILE A 94 6.11 -11.83 -1.38
N LYS A 95 7.41 -12.10 -1.48
CA LYS A 95 8.26 -11.46 -2.48
C LYS A 95 7.79 -11.74 -3.90
N ALA A 96 7.44 -12.99 -4.21
CA ALA A 96 6.92 -13.37 -5.52
C ALA A 96 5.62 -12.64 -5.85
N TRP A 97 4.71 -12.54 -4.88
CA TRP A 97 3.46 -11.80 -5.03
C TRP A 97 3.70 -10.30 -5.27
N LEU A 98 4.60 -9.67 -4.52
CA LEU A 98 4.96 -8.25 -4.70
C LEU A 98 5.60 -7.99 -6.08
N ILE A 99 6.41 -8.91 -6.59
CA ILE A 99 6.98 -8.83 -7.96
C ILE A 99 5.85 -8.82 -8.98
N GLU A 100 4.83 -9.65 -8.80
CA GLU A 100 3.65 -9.67 -9.67
C GLU A 100 2.91 -8.31 -9.63
N GLN A 101 2.66 -7.75 -8.43
CA GLN A 101 2.01 -6.44 -8.33
C GLN A 101 2.84 -5.33 -9.01
N ARG A 102 4.15 -5.30 -8.77
CA ARG A 102 5.06 -4.37 -9.43
C ARG A 102 5.02 -4.47 -10.96
N SER A 103 4.85 -5.67 -11.52
CA SER A 103 4.80 -5.88 -12.97
C SER A 103 3.53 -5.33 -13.62
N ARG A 104 2.45 -5.18 -12.86
CA ARG A 104 1.16 -4.64 -13.33
C ARG A 104 1.23 -3.13 -13.52
N GLN A 105 1.95 -2.46 -12.63
CA GLN A 105 2.08 -1.01 -12.61
C GLN A 105 3.40 -0.61 -11.93
N THR A 106 4.17 0.24 -12.59
CA THR A 106 5.38 0.83 -11.98
C THR A 106 4.94 2.04 -11.15
N PRO A 107 4.98 1.96 -9.81
CA PRO A 107 4.57 3.09 -8.96
C PRO A 107 5.59 4.22 -9.02
N ASP A 108 5.11 5.46 -8.81
CA ASP A 108 5.95 6.63 -8.52
C ASP A 108 6.19 6.73 -7.01
N ILE A 109 5.16 6.40 -6.22
CA ILE A 109 5.20 6.41 -4.75
C ILE A 109 4.76 5.05 -4.21
N VAL A 110 5.48 4.56 -3.21
CA VAL A 110 5.11 3.37 -2.43
C VAL A 110 4.94 3.78 -0.98
N PHE A 111 3.76 3.58 -0.41
CA PHE A 111 3.52 3.64 1.02
C PHE A 111 3.72 2.25 1.63
N THR A 112 4.49 2.16 2.70
CA THR A 112 4.78 0.92 3.40
C THR A 112 4.97 1.15 4.89
N HIS A 113 5.04 0.08 5.67
CA HIS A 113 5.33 0.15 7.09
C HIS A 113 6.71 0.73 7.39
N ARG A 114 6.87 1.27 8.59
CA ARG A 114 8.16 1.72 9.11
C ARG A 114 9.11 0.55 9.34
N GLN A 115 10.39 0.73 8.98
CA GLN A 115 11.45 -0.27 9.16
C GLN A 115 11.60 -0.75 10.61
N GLY A 116 11.47 0.15 11.58
CA GLY A 116 11.60 -0.14 13.01
C GLY A 116 10.29 -0.51 13.72
N ASP A 117 9.27 -0.96 13.01
CA ASP A 117 7.99 -1.35 13.61
C ASP A 117 8.15 -2.54 14.58
N ALA A 118 7.33 -2.57 15.64
CA ALA A 118 7.35 -3.66 16.61
C ALA A 118 6.83 -4.98 16.02
N HIS A 119 5.90 -4.92 15.04
CA HIS A 119 5.31 -6.10 14.42
C HIS A 119 6.26 -6.71 13.38
N GLN A 120 6.53 -8.01 13.49
CA GLN A 120 7.44 -8.70 12.57
C GLN A 120 6.96 -8.69 11.10
N ASP A 121 5.65 -8.79 10.88
CA ASP A 121 5.08 -8.79 9.52
C ASP A 121 5.27 -7.42 8.85
N HIS A 122 5.10 -6.33 9.62
CA HIS A 122 5.37 -4.96 9.15
C HIS A 122 6.83 -4.80 8.73
N ARG A 123 7.78 -5.27 9.55
CA ARG A 123 9.21 -5.23 9.23
C ARG A 123 9.56 -6.06 7.99
N THR A 124 8.95 -7.25 7.87
CA THR A 124 9.16 -8.13 6.71
C THR A 124 8.65 -7.46 5.43
N LEU A 125 7.46 -6.85 5.47
CA LEU A 125 6.90 -6.15 4.32
C LEU A 125 7.75 -4.93 3.95
N ASN A 126 8.22 -4.16 4.94
CA ASN A 126 9.14 -3.04 4.72
C ASN A 126 10.44 -3.51 4.04
N GLU A 127 11.09 -4.55 4.56
CA GLU A 127 12.33 -5.10 4.00
C GLU A 127 12.16 -5.50 2.53
N LEU A 128 11.07 -6.19 2.21
CA LEU A 128 10.76 -6.59 0.84
C LEU A 128 10.44 -5.38 -0.05
N THR A 129 9.78 -4.37 0.48
CA THR A 129 9.50 -3.12 -0.24
C THR A 129 10.80 -2.45 -0.67
N TRP A 130 11.73 -2.22 0.25
CA TRP A 130 13.04 -1.63 -0.04
C TRP A 130 13.89 -2.49 -0.99
N ASN A 131 13.71 -3.80 -0.94
CA ASN A 131 14.41 -4.70 -1.85
C ASN A 131 13.89 -4.60 -3.30
N LEU A 132 12.60 -4.35 -3.49
CA LEU A 132 11.94 -4.40 -4.79
C LEU A 132 11.75 -3.04 -5.46
N PHE A 133 11.53 -1.96 -4.69
CA PHE A 133 11.15 -0.65 -5.20
C PHE A 133 12.26 0.39 -5.03
N ARG A 134 13.44 0.13 -5.65
CA ARG A 134 14.66 0.94 -5.44
C ARG A 134 14.67 2.29 -6.17
N ASP A 135 13.86 2.41 -7.22
CA ASP A 135 13.81 3.60 -8.08
C ASP A 135 12.56 4.45 -7.81
N GLN A 136 11.79 4.11 -6.77
CA GLN A 136 10.56 4.75 -6.38
C GLN A 136 10.74 5.62 -5.14
N LEU A 137 9.87 6.62 -4.96
CA LEU A 137 9.75 7.31 -3.69
C LEU A 137 9.05 6.40 -2.68
N ILE A 138 9.78 5.91 -1.67
CA ILE A 138 9.21 5.11 -0.58
C ILE A 138 8.90 6.03 0.59
N LEU A 139 7.65 6.00 1.05
CA LEU A 139 7.17 6.70 2.23
C LEU A 139 6.75 5.66 3.28
N GLU A 140 7.39 5.73 4.43
CA GLU A 140 7.10 4.84 5.55
C GLU A 140 6.04 5.46 6.47
N TYR A 141 5.09 4.66 6.93
CA TYR A 141 4.09 5.06 7.92
C TYR A 141 4.20 4.24 9.20
N GLU A 142 3.77 4.83 10.30
CA GLU A 142 3.74 4.19 11.61
C GLU A 142 2.33 3.73 11.96
N ILE A 143 2.24 2.55 12.55
CA ILE A 143 1.02 2.07 13.20
C ILE A 143 1.21 2.25 14.72
N PRO A 144 0.41 3.12 15.37
CA PRO A 144 0.47 3.31 16.82
C PRO A 144 0.15 2.01 17.56
N LYS A 145 0.91 1.73 18.61
CA LYS A 145 0.71 0.56 19.48
C LYS A 145 0.58 0.97 20.92
#